data_1879459fd925b0f4134e9258f9579904
#
_entry.id   1879459fd925b0f4134e9258f9579904
#
_cell.length_a   1.000
_cell.length_b   1.000
_cell.length_c   1.000
_cell.angle_alpha   90.00
_cell.angle_beta   90.00
_cell.angle_gamma   90.00
#
_symmetry.space_group_name_H-M   'P 1'
#
loop_
_entity.id
_entity.type
_entity.pdbx_description
1 polymer ?
#
loop_
_entity_poly.entity_id
_entity_poly.type
_entity_poly.pdbx_seq_one_letter_code
_entity_poly.pdbx_strand_id
1 'polypeptide(L)'
;KILHRRMPVYDKDREGHYNLISALHKAMRGSDPQASLYYLARMLVAGEEPLYLLRRIVRFASEDIGMADPQALVQSLAAKDAYMFLGSPEGELAIVQACLYCATAPKSNAAYRAQKQAWKTAKQTGSLMPPQNILNAPTKLMKDIGYGEGYSYDHEADDGFSGDNYWPEEMQPEQFYAPVDRGFEHKIRERLEYWETLRAEKMG
;
A
#
# COMPACT_ATOMS: atom_id res chain seq x y z
N LYS A 1 -25.12 45.21 6.24
CA LYS A 1 -25.42 43.85 5.69
C LYS A 1 -24.81 42.83 6.64
N ILE A 2 -25.66 42.22 7.50
CA ILE A 2 -25.25 41.13 8.39
C ILE A 2 -25.16 39.90 7.49
N LEU A 3 -23.91 39.49 7.16
CA LEU A 3 -23.61 38.21 6.56
C LEU A 3 -23.99 37.14 7.60
N HIS A 4 -25.14 36.51 7.46
CA HIS A 4 -25.43 35.27 8.16
C HIS A 4 -24.34 34.25 7.73
N ARG A 5 -23.29 34.10 8.54
CA ARG A 5 -22.45 32.93 8.45
C ARG A 5 -23.35 31.72 8.65
N ARG A 6 -23.65 31.00 7.58
CA ARG A 6 -24.25 29.67 7.70
C ARG A 6 -23.33 28.86 8.58
N MET A 7 -23.81 28.42 9.75
CA MET A 7 -23.10 27.42 10.53
C MET A 7 -22.88 26.20 9.61
N PRO A 8 -21.70 25.58 9.66
CA PRO A 8 -21.47 24.36 8.88
C PRO A 8 -22.54 23.35 9.25
N VAL A 9 -23.43 23.04 8.32
CA VAL A 9 -24.38 21.96 8.48
C VAL A 9 -23.56 20.69 8.27
N TYR A 10 -23.19 20.07 9.37
CA TYR A 10 -22.57 18.76 9.38
C TYR A 10 -23.53 17.78 10.01
N ASP A 11 -24.17 17.01 9.14
CA ASP A 11 -25.01 15.91 9.58
C ASP A 11 -24.09 14.73 9.91
N LYS A 12 -23.90 14.47 11.22
CA LYS A 12 -23.18 13.29 11.71
C LYS A 12 -23.89 11.98 11.34
N ASP A 13 -25.15 12.07 10.94
CA ASP A 13 -26.01 10.95 10.61
C ASP A 13 -25.91 10.54 9.13
N ARG A 14 -24.71 10.11 8.69
CA ARG A 14 -24.40 9.25 7.53
C ARG A 14 -24.14 9.93 6.19
N GLU A 15 -25.02 10.75 5.62
CA GLU A 15 -24.87 11.16 4.22
C GLU A 15 -23.86 12.31 4.05
N GLY A 16 -23.93 13.36 4.87
CA GLY A 16 -23.01 14.50 4.81
C GLY A 16 -21.57 14.10 5.14
N HIS A 17 -21.40 13.29 6.20
CA HIS A 17 -20.10 12.72 6.59
C HIS A 17 -19.49 11.86 5.47
N TYR A 18 -20.28 10.96 4.88
CA TYR A 18 -19.82 10.08 3.80
C TYR A 18 -19.42 10.87 2.55
N ASN A 19 -20.16 11.91 2.21
CA ASN A 19 -19.89 12.75 1.07
C ASN A 19 -18.59 13.58 1.24
N LEU A 20 -18.33 14.13 2.42
CA LEU A 20 -17.13 14.92 2.69
C LEU A 20 -15.87 14.08 2.71
N ILE A 21 -15.87 12.91 3.35
CA ILE A 21 -14.71 12.03 3.34
C ILE A 21 -14.42 11.46 1.95
N SER A 22 -15.48 11.16 1.19
CA SER A 22 -15.35 10.76 -0.21
C SER A 22 -14.76 11.87 -1.09
N ALA A 23 -15.18 13.11 -0.86
CA ALA A 23 -14.65 14.28 -1.57
C ALA A 23 -13.18 14.51 -1.25
N LEU A 24 -12.78 14.41 0.04
CA LEU A 24 -11.39 14.48 0.47
C LEU A 24 -10.54 13.44 -0.25
N HIS A 25 -10.97 12.18 -0.25
CA HIS A 25 -10.24 11.10 -0.93
C HIS A 25 -10.09 11.33 -2.44
N LYS A 26 -11.17 11.75 -3.09
CA LYS A 26 -11.16 12.05 -4.54
C LYS A 26 -10.26 13.22 -4.86
N ALA A 27 -10.26 14.27 -4.03
CA ALA A 27 -9.39 15.43 -4.21
C ALA A 27 -7.91 15.05 -4.06
N MET A 28 -7.54 14.28 -3.01
CA MET A 28 -6.18 13.76 -2.84
C MET A 28 -5.77 12.86 -4.01
N ARG A 29 -6.66 11.97 -4.47
CA ARG A 29 -6.41 11.07 -5.61
C ARG A 29 -6.25 11.84 -6.91
N GLY A 30 -7.00 12.92 -7.07
CA GLY A 30 -6.91 13.84 -8.20
C GLY A 30 -5.70 14.79 -8.13
N SER A 31 -4.86 14.69 -7.10
CA SER A 31 -3.70 15.56 -6.87
C SER A 31 -4.05 17.06 -6.79
N ASP A 32 -5.19 17.34 -6.15
CA ASP A 32 -5.62 18.70 -5.83
C ASP A 32 -5.43 18.98 -4.32
N PRO A 33 -4.28 19.55 -3.90
CA PRO A 33 -4.03 19.86 -2.50
C PRO A 33 -4.96 20.95 -1.94
N GLN A 34 -5.45 21.87 -2.78
CA GLN A 34 -6.31 22.95 -2.32
C GLN A 34 -7.71 22.43 -1.97
N ALA A 35 -8.30 21.65 -2.86
CA ALA A 35 -9.58 21.00 -2.58
C ALA A 35 -9.46 19.99 -1.41
N SER A 36 -8.35 19.26 -1.32
CA SER A 36 -8.09 18.35 -0.19
C SER A 36 -8.08 19.10 1.13
N LEU A 37 -7.37 20.20 1.25
CA LEU A 37 -7.35 21.03 2.45
C LEU A 37 -8.72 21.60 2.77
N TYR A 38 -9.46 22.04 1.76
CA TYR A 38 -10.80 22.58 1.96
C TYR A 38 -11.74 21.54 2.59
N TYR A 39 -11.77 20.31 2.08
CA TYR A 39 -12.64 19.25 2.64
C TYR A 39 -12.15 18.78 4.01
N LEU A 40 -10.82 18.67 4.21
CA LEU A 40 -10.23 18.40 5.53
C LEU A 40 -10.66 19.44 6.56
N ALA A 41 -10.50 20.72 6.23
CA ALA A 41 -10.88 21.83 7.11
C ALA A 41 -12.39 21.85 7.42
N ARG A 42 -13.23 21.56 6.41
CA ARG A 42 -14.68 21.46 6.63
C ARG A 42 -15.04 20.40 7.66
N MET A 43 -14.39 19.26 7.62
CA MET A 43 -14.64 18.16 8.55
C MET A 43 -14.13 18.49 9.95
N LEU A 44 -12.91 19.03 10.09
CA LEU A 44 -12.35 19.43 11.39
C LEU A 44 -13.17 20.56 12.05
N VAL A 45 -13.51 21.60 11.31
CA VAL A 45 -14.34 22.72 11.82
C VAL A 45 -15.74 22.27 12.25
N ALA A 46 -16.27 21.23 11.59
CA ALA A 46 -17.56 20.64 11.96
C ALA A 46 -17.46 19.69 13.17
N GLY A 47 -16.27 19.48 13.72
CA GLY A 47 -16.02 18.64 14.91
C GLY A 47 -15.89 17.14 14.60
N GLU A 48 -15.50 16.80 13.37
CA GLU A 48 -15.14 15.41 13.06
C GLU A 48 -13.94 14.96 13.91
N GLU A 49 -13.96 13.71 14.29
CA GLU A 49 -12.90 13.12 15.10
C GLU A 49 -11.58 13.04 14.29
N PRO A 50 -10.51 13.74 14.71
CA PRO A 50 -9.26 13.83 13.93
C PRO A 50 -8.59 12.47 13.68
N LEU A 51 -8.68 11.52 14.62
CA LEU A 51 -8.15 10.17 14.43
C LEU A 51 -8.91 9.40 13.34
N TYR A 52 -10.20 9.69 13.13
CA TYR A 52 -10.93 9.13 12.00
C TYR A 52 -10.35 9.61 10.67
N LEU A 53 -10.07 10.91 10.55
CA LEU A 53 -9.46 11.50 9.35
C LEU A 53 -8.05 10.91 9.11
N LEU A 54 -7.25 10.78 10.16
CA LEU A 54 -5.93 10.15 10.07
C LEU A 54 -5.99 8.69 9.62
N ARG A 55 -6.94 7.89 10.13
CA ARG A 55 -7.16 6.51 9.63
C ARG A 55 -7.42 6.49 8.13
N ARG A 56 -8.20 7.45 7.63
CA ARG A 56 -8.49 7.55 6.20
C ARG A 56 -7.28 7.96 5.37
N ILE A 57 -6.45 8.89 5.89
CA ILE A 57 -5.20 9.31 5.24
C ILE A 57 -4.19 8.16 5.22
N VAL A 58 -4.02 7.43 6.32
CA VAL A 58 -3.15 6.24 6.40
C VAL A 58 -3.60 5.17 5.39
N ARG A 59 -4.90 4.91 5.30
CA ARG A 59 -5.45 3.99 4.31
C ARG A 59 -5.17 4.46 2.88
N PHE A 60 -5.38 5.75 2.61
CA PHE A 60 -5.10 6.37 1.32
C PHE A 60 -3.63 6.21 0.91
N ALA A 61 -2.70 6.43 1.86
CA ALA A 61 -1.27 6.28 1.61
C ALA A 61 -0.89 4.89 1.08
N SER A 62 -1.53 3.83 1.58
CA SER A 62 -1.29 2.46 1.11
C SER A 62 -2.07 2.10 -0.15
N GLU A 63 -3.30 2.59 -0.29
CA GLU A 63 -4.22 2.20 -1.37
C GLU A 63 -3.97 2.97 -2.67
N ASP A 64 -3.80 4.29 -2.57
CA ASP A 64 -3.75 5.20 -3.72
C ASP A 64 -2.34 5.70 -4.06
N ILE A 65 -1.38 5.57 -3.14
CA ILE A 65 0.03 5.93 -3.36
C ILE A 65 0.89 4.66 -3.38
N GLY A 66 0.77 3.81 -2.36
CA GLY A 66 1.46 2.53 -2.28
C GLY A 66 2.96 2.64 -2.53
N MET A 67 3.45 1.84 -3.46
CA MET A 67 4.88 1.77 -3.81
C MET A 67 5.35 2.89 -4.74
N ALA A 68 4.46 3.75 -5.25
CA ALA A 68 4.90 4.93 -5.99
C ALA A 68 5.64 5.92 -5.08
N ASP A 69 5.25 6.01 -3.81
CA ASP A 69 5.99 6.72 -2.75
C ASP A 69 5.77 6.05 -1.39
N PRO A 70 6.65 5.10 -0.99
CA PRO A 70 6.53 4.41 0.30
C PRO A 70 6.57 5.33 1.52
N GLN A 71 7.14 6.54 1.39
CA GLN A 71 7.18 7.51 2.47
C GLN A 71 5.80 8.05 2.84
N ALA A 72 4.81 7.97 1.96
CA ALA A 72 3.47 8.44 2.25
C ALA A 72 2.86 7.75 3.49
N LEU A 73 3.05 6.44 3.64
CA LEU A 73 2.61 5.69 4.81
C LEU A 73 3.36 6.12 6.08
N VAL A 74 4.68 6.29 5.99
CA VAL A 74 5.54 6.73 7.10
C VAL A 74 5.11 8.12 7.59
N GLN A 75 4.94 9.06 6.68
CA GLN A 75 4.52 10.43 6.99
C GLN A 75 3.11 10.46 7.61
N SER A 76 2.20 9.64 7.12
CA SER A 76 0.84 9.55 7.64
C SER A 76 0.81 8.97 9.07
N LEU A 77 1.65 7.98 9.36
CA LEU A 77 1.78 7.41 10.71
C LEU A 77 2.47 8.39 11.67
N ALA A 78 3.52 9.10 11.22
CA ALA A 78 4.16 10.14 12.00
C ALA A 78 3.17 11.28 12.36
N ALA A 79 2.31 11.65 11.41
CA ALA A 79 1.26 12.65 11.68
C ALA A 79 0.24 12.18 12.73
N LYS A 80 -0.13 10.89 12.71
CA LYS A 80 -0.98 10.28 13.74
C LYS A 80 -0.32 10.37 15.11
N ASP A 81 0.96 10.01 15.22
CA ASP A 81 1.68 10.03 16.48
C ASP A 81 1.87 11.47 16.99
N ALA A 82 2.17 12.42 16.10
CA ALA A 82 2.25 13.84 16.44
C ALA A 82 0.92 14.38 16.96
N TYR A 83 -0.19 14.05 16.29
CA TYR A 83 -1.52 14.44 16.75
C TYR A 83 -1.86 13.84 18.13
N MET A 84 -1.55 12.57 18.34
CA MET A 84 -1.81 11.89 19.63
C MET A 84 -1.00 12.51 20.77
N PHE A 85 0.19 13.03 20.48
CA PHE A 85 1.06 13.68 21.45
C PHE A 85 0.64 15.13 21.76
N LEU A 86 0.26 15.90 20.74
CA LEU A 86 -0.04 17.33 20.86
C LEU A 86 -1.53 17.61 21.15
N GLY A 87 -2.42 16.80 20.59
CA GLY A 87 -3.87 17.06 20.64
C GLY A 87 -4.30 18.24 19.78
N SER A 88 -5.61 18.56 19.85
CA SER A 88 -6.17 19.74 19.18
C SER A 88 -5.99 20.99 20.04
N PRO A 89 -5.76 22.18 19.46
CA PRO A 89 -5.68 22.43 18.00
C PRO A 89 -4.29 22.21 17.41
N GLU A 90 -3.21 22.10 18.19
CA GLU A 90 -1.83 22.13 17.71
C GLU A 90 -1.49 20.93 16.82
N GLY A 91 -1.93 19.74 17.19
CA GLY A 91 -1.70 18.50 16.44
C GLY A 91 -2.43 18.43 15.09
N GLU A 92 -3.42 19.28 14.86
CA GLU A 92 -4.13 19.35 13.59
C GLU A 92 -3.22 19.76 12.42
N LEU A 93 -2.15 20.52 12.70
CA LEU A 93 -1.17 20.90 11.69
C LEU A 93 -0.43 19.67 11.12
N ALA A 94 -0.20 18.63 11.91
CA ALA A 94 0.38 17.39 11.44
C ALA A 94 -0.57 16.66 10.47
N ILE A 95 -1.88 16.72 10.71
CA ILE A 95 -2.90 16.17 9.79
C ILE A 95 -2.88 16.92 8.46
N VAL A 96 -2.79 18.25 8.51
CA VAL A 96 -2.66 19.09 7.31
C VAL A 96 -1.41 18.71 6.52
N GLN A 97 -0.26 18.52 7.18
CA GLN A 97 0.99 18.11 6.53
C GLN A 97 0.85 16.75 5.83
N ALA A 98 0.27 15.75 6.49
CA ALA A 98 0.02 14.44 5.90
C ALA A 98 -0.94 14.50 4.70
N CYS A 99 -2.00 15.31 4.81
CA CYS A 99 -2.95 15.53 3.71
C CYS A 99 -2.26 16.13 2.49
N LEU A 100 -1.44 17.17 2.68
CA LEU A 100 -0.66 17.80 1.60
C LEU A 100 0.34 16.83 0.99
N TYR A 101 1.04 16.06 1.80
CA TYR A 101 1.96 15.04 1.31
C TYR A 101 1.24 14.03 0.42
N CYS A 102 0.13 13.47 0.89
CA CYS A 102 -0.65 12.50 0.13
C CYS A 102 -1.28 13.09 -1.13
N ALA A 103 -1.74 14.34 -1.08
CA ALA A 103 -2.32 15.01 -2.26
C ALA A 103 -1.29 15.29 -3.35
N THR A 104 -0.02 15.50 -2.98
CA THR A 104 1.06 15.85 -3.93
C THR A 104 1.96 14.68 -4.33
N ALA A 105 1.89 13.56 -3.62
CA ALA A 105 2.66 12.36 -3.94
C ALA A 105 2.23 11.72 -5.27
N PRO A 106 3.12 11.01 -5.96
CA PRO A 106 2.75 10.22 -7.13
C PRO A 106 1.74 9.12 -6.73
N LYS A 107 0.76 8.86 -7.57
CA LYS A 107 -0.34 7.92 -7.30
C LYS A 107 -0.12 6.57 -7.97
N SER A 108 -0.35 5.50 -7.21
CA SER A 108 -0.43 4.13 -7.73
C SER A 108 -1.34 3.27 -6.85
N ASN A 109 -2.19 2.53 -7.47
CA ASN A 109 -2.99 1.49 -6.80
C ASN A 109 -2.50 0.06 -7.13
N ALA A 110 -1.28 -0.08 -7.66
CA ALA A 110 -0.75 -1.37 -8.10
C ALA A 110 -0.67 -2.38 -6.93
N ALA A 111 -0.22 -1.97 -5.74
CA ALA A 111 -0.18 -2.81 -4.55
C ALA A 111 -1.60 -3.26 -4.13
N TYR A 112 -2.58 -2.37 -4.15
CA TYR A 112 -3.97 -2.70 -3.84
C TYR A 112 -4.57 -3.72 -4.83
N ARG A 113 -4.30 -3.54 -6.11
CA ARG A 113 -4.73 -4.48 -7.16
C ARG A 113 -4.06 -5.84 -6.99
N ALA A 114 -2.74 -5.85 -6.71
CA ALA A 114 -1.97 -7.06 -6.43
C ALA A 114 -2.55 -7.83 -5.24
N GLN A 115 -2.86 -7.14 -4.14
CA GLN A 115 -3.52 -7.75 -2.98
C GLN A 115 -4.84 -8.44 -3.38
N LYS A 116 -5.72 -7.74 -4.09
CA LYS A 116 -6.99 -8.32 -4.51
C LYS A 116 -6.83 -9.59 -5.34
N GLN A 117 -5.91 -9.56 -6.29
CA GLN A 117 -5.64 -10.70 -7.17
C GLN A 117 -5.06 -11.87 -6.37
N ALA A 118 -4.01 -11.63 -5.58
CA ALA A 118 -3.36 -12.67 -4.78
C ALA A 118 -4.33 -13.33 -3.78
N TRP A 119 -5.17 -12.53 -3.08
CA TRP A 119 -6.18 -13.07 -2.17
C TRP A 119 -7.24 -13.91 -2.89
N LYS A 120 -7.62 -13.51 -4.11
CA LYS A 120 -8.55 -14.30 -4.93
C LYS A 120 -7.95 -15.65 -5.30
N THR A 121 -6.72 -15.67 -5.82
CA THR A 121 -5.99 -16.89 -6.18
C THR A 121 -5.77 -17.77 -4.95
N ALA A 122 -5.30 -17.22 -3.83
CA ALA A 122 -5.07 -17.97 -2.60
C ALA A 122 -6.33 -18.67 -2.07
N LYS A 123 -7.52 -18.08 -2.22
CA LYS A 123 -8.79 -18.74 -1.86
C LYS A 123 -9.12 -19.94 -2.75
N GLN A 124 -8.64 -19.96 -3.98
CA GLN A 124 -8.88 -21.04 -4.94
C GLN A 124 -7.84 -22.15 -4.83
N THR A 125 -6.61 -21.82 -4.38
CA THR A 125 -5.45 -22.71 -4.38
C THR A 125 -4.88 -23.00 -2.99
N GLY A 126 -5.63 -22.69 -1.94
CA GLY A 126 -5.14 -22.72 -0.55
C GLY A 126 -4.73 -24.09 0.01
N SER A 127 -4.97 -25.17 -0.73
CA SER A 127 -4.56 -26.53 -0.37
C SER A 127 -3.27 -26.99 -1.06
N LEU A 128 -2.74 -26.22 -2.00
CA LEU A 128 -1.52 -26.57 -2.71
C LEU A 128 -0.29 -26.40 -1.81
N MET A 129 0.61 -27.36 -1.88
CA MET A 129 1.87 -27.31 -1.12
C MET A 129 2.91 -26.46 -1.86
N PRO A 130 3.77 -25.74 -1.12
CA PRO A 130 4.96 -25.12 -1.73
C PRO A 130 5.83 -26.19 -2.41
N PRO A 131 6.64 -25.84 -3.43
CA PRO A 131 7.53 -26.78 -4.08
C PRO A 131 8.59 -27.32 -3.10
N GLN A 132 9.06 -28.54 -3.34
CA GLN A 132 9.91 -29.28 -2.40
C GLN A 132 11.22 -28.53 -2.05
N ASN A 133 11.83 -27.84 -3.01
CA ASN A 133 13.07 -27.10 -2.84
C ASN A 133 13.03 -26.05 -1.73
N ILE A 134 11.84 -25.44 -1.46
CA ILE A 134 11.70 -24.40 -0.42
C ILE A 134 11.06 -24.92 0.88
N LEU A 135 10.75 -26.21 0.97
CA LEU A 135 10.22 -26.80 2.20
C LEU A 135 11.33 -27.01 3.24
N ASN A 136 11.05 -26.62 4.48
CA ASN A 136 11.97 -26.89 5.57
C ASN A 136 11.97 -28.39 5.93
N ALA A 137 13.16 -28.95 6.14
CA ALA A 137 13.39 -30.34 6.50
C ALA A 137 13.99 -30.48 7.91
N PRO A 138 13.27 -30.12 9.00
CA PRO A 138 13.80 -30.17 10.38
C PRO A 138 13.99 -31.59 10.90
N THR A 139 13.34 -32.59 10.31
CA THR A 139 13.46 -34.02 10.72
C THR A 139 14.16 -34.84 9.66
N LYS A 140 14.74 -35.99 10.09
CA LYS A 140 15.37 -36.96 9.17
C LYS A 140 14.34 -37.46 8.14
N LEU A 141 13.12 -37.77 8.57
CA LEU A 141 12.05 -38.25 7.69
C LEU A 141 11.75 -37.21 6.58
N MET A 142 11.68 -35.92 6.93
CA MET A 142 11.44 -34.87 5.93
C MET A 142 12.57 -34.78 4.90
N LYS A 143 13.82 -34.94 5.34
CA LYS A 143 14.99 -35.02 4.44
C LYS A 143 14.91 -36.23 3.53
N ASP A 144 14.55 -37.41 4.11
CA ASP A 144 14.49 -38.66 3.36
C ASP A 144 13.37 -38.65 2.29
N ILE A 145 12.34 -37.82 2.45
CA ILE A 145 11.28 -37.60 1.44
C ILE A 145 11.52 -36.40 0.51
N GLY A 146 12.72 -35.79 0.57
CA GLY A 146 13.20 -34.79 -0.39
C GLY A 146 12.86 -33.33 -0.04
N TYR A 147 12.42 -33.03 1.19
CA TYR A 147 12.18 -31.62 1.57
C TYR A 147 13.48 -30.84 1.59
N GLY A 148 13.48 -29.69 0.90
CA GLY A 148 14.63 -28.80 0.75
C GLY A 148 15.68 -29.30 -0.27
N GLU A 149 15.39 -30.40 -0.98
CA GLU A 149 16.27 -30.90 -2.05
C GLU A 149 16.27 -29.92 -3.23
N GLY A 150 17.46 -29.54 -3.68
CA GLY A 150 17.64 -28.60 -4.77
C GLY A 150 17.43 -27.12 -4.39
N TYR A 151 17.38 -26.81 -3.09
CA TYR A 151 17.32 -25.41 -2.65
C TYR A 151 18.64 -24.69 -2.98
N SER A 152 18.54 -23.59 -3.69
CA SER A 152 19.66 -22.67 -3.97
C SER A 152 19.55 -21.46 -3.02
N TYR A 153 20.62 -21.23 -2.24
CA TYR A 153 20.66 -20.06 -1.37
C TYR A 153 21.03 -18.84 -2.20
N ASP A 154 20.08 -17.94 -2.42
CA ASP A 154 20.23 -16.80 -3.33
C ASP A 154 21.47 -15.93 -3.06
N HIS A 155 21.88 -15.77 -1.79
CA HIS A 155 23.07 -15.01 -1.42
C HIS A 155 24.41 -15.66 -1.88
N GLU A 156 24.42 -16.94 -2.21
CA GLU A 156 25.58 -17.66 -2.76
C GLU A 156 25.55 -17.67 -4.30
N ALA A 157 24.45 -17.29 -4.91
CA ALA A 157 24.36 -17.12 -6.35
C ALA A 157 25.02 -15.83 -6.81
N ASP A 158 25.59 -15.85 -8.01
CA ASP A 158 26.02 -14.63 -8.68
C ASP A 158 24.84 -13.64 -8.74
N ASP A 159 25.10 -12.37 -8.48
CA ASP A 159 24.10 -11.31 -8.41
C ASP A 159 23.05 -11.46 -7.25
N GLY A 160 23.23 -12.42 -6.34
CA GLY A 160 22.28 -12.68 -5.26
C GLY A 160 20.92 -13.17 -5.75
N PHE A 161 20.87 -13.86 -6.88
CA PHE A 161 19.66 -14.28 -7.55
C PHE A 161 19.81 -15.68 -8.14
N SER A 162 19.11 -16.68 -7.57
CA SER A 162 19.13 -18.08 -8.07
C SER A 162 18.31 -18.27 -9.34
N GLY A 163 17.21 -17.57 -9.46
CA GLY A 163 16.23 -17.74 -10.53
C GLY A 163 15.27 -18.92 -10.32
N ASP A 164 15.30 -19.54 -9.15
CA ASP A 164 14.48 -20.71 -8.84
C ASP A 164 12.97 -20.42 -8.94
N ASN A 165 12.22 -21.49 -9.17
CA ASN A 165 10.75 -21.45 -9.11
C ASN A 165 10.28 -21.64 -7.66
N TYR A 166 9.44 -20.72 -7.20
CA TYR A 166 8.87 -20.72 -5.84
C TYR A 166 7.36 -21.03 -5.83
N TRP A 167 6.78 -21.32 -6.98
CA TRP A 167 5.37 -21.65 -7.11
C TRP A 167 5.10 -23.13 -6.86
N PRO A 168 3.91 -23.49 -6.31
CA PRO A 168 3.48 -24.86 -6.27
C PRO A 168 3.56 -25.52 -7.65
N GLU A 169 3.93 -26.80 -7.69
CA GLU A 169 4.11 -27.53 -8.96
C GLU A 169 2.85 -27.57 -9.83
N GLU A 170 1.69 -27.56 -9.19
CA GLU A 170 0.39 -27.58 -9.86
C GLU A 170 -0.09 -26.19 -10.34
N MET A 171 0.71 -25.14 -10.08
CA MET A 171 0.39 -23.79 -10.50
C MET A 171 1.34 -23.30 -11.60
N GLN A 172 0.78 -22.51 -12.50
CA GLN A 172 1.59 -21.64 -13.34
C GLN A 172 1.85 -20.33 -12.61
N PRO A 173 3.07 -19.75 -12.73
CA PRO A 173 3.36 -18.43 -12.17
C PRO A 173 2.36 -17.37 -12.65
N GLU A 174 1.83 -16.58 -11.69
CA GLU A 174 0.92 -15.47 -11.96
C GLU A 174 1.59 -14.12 -11.66
N GLN A 175 1.25 -13.11 -12.42
CA GLN A 175 1.70 -11.75 -12.14
C GLN A 175 0.63 -11.00 -11.35
N PHE A 176 0.80 -10.87 -10.04
CA PHE A 176 -0.08 -10.08 -9.19
C PHE A 176 0.31 -8.60 -9.16
N TYR A 177 1.58 -8.32 -9.03
CA TYR A 177 2.10 -6.96 -8.92
C TYR A 177 2.68 -6.49 -10.24
N ALA A 178 2.08 -5.44 -10.79
CA ALA A 178 2.54 -4.76 -12.00
C ALA A 178 2.76 -3.28 -11.65
N PRO A 179 4.01 -2.86 -11.38
CA PRO A 179 4.32 -1.48 -11.04
C PRO A 179 3.99 -0.54 -12.18
N VAL A 180 3.49 0.66 -11.83
CA VAL A 180 3.24 1.72 -12.81
C VAL A 180 4.52 2.54 -13.04
N ASP A 181 4.54 3.31 -14.12
CA ASP A 181 5.69 4.15 -14.45
C ASP A 181 5.59 5.53 -13.76
N ARG A 182 5.47 5.52 -12.42
CA ARG A 182 5.38 6.74 -11.61
C ARG A 182 6.14 6.59 -10.29
N GLY A 183 6.81 7.66 -9.88
CA GLY A 183 7.54 7.72 -8.62
C GLY A 183 8.54 6.58 -8.45
N PHE A 184 8.60 6.00 -7.26
CA PHE A 184 9.53 4.92 -6.96
C PHE A 184 9.23 3.62 -7.72
N GLU A 185 8.00 3.40 -8.18
CA GLU A 185 7.65 2.21 -8.98
C GLU A 185 8.36 2.15 -10.33
N HIS A 186 8.79 3.29 -10.88
CA HIS A 186 9.66 3.31 -12.05
C HIS A 186 10.93 2.48 -11.83
N LYS A 187 11.61 2.70 -10.68
CA LYS A 187 12.82 1.95 -10.31
C LYS A 187 12.52 0.47 -9.99
N ILE A 188 11.36 0.20 -9.41
CA ILE A 188 10.94 -1.19 -9.15
C ILE A 188 10.75 -1.93 -10.47
N ARG A 189 10.12 -1.31 -11.46
CA ARG A 189 9.91 -1.89 -12.79
C ARG A 189 11.24 -2.25 -13.46
N GLU A 190 12.22 -1.33 -13.45
CA GLU A 190 13.56 -1.59 -13.99
C GLU A 190 14.23 -2.80 -13.32
N ARG A 191 14.10 -2.92 -12.00
CA ARG A 191 14.65 -4.08 -11.26
C ARG A 191 13.94 -5.39 -11.61
N LEU A 192 12.63 -5.39 -11.77
CA LEU A 192 11.87 -6.58 -12.14
C LEU A 192 12.24 -7.04 -13.56
N GLU A 193 12.35 -6.14 -14.51
CA GLU A 193 12.80 -6.41 -15.88
C GLU A 193 14.22 -7.01 -15.90
N TYR A 194 15.13 -6.49 -15.08
CA TYR A 194 16.47 -7.03 -14.92
C TYR A 194 16.46 -8.46 -14.37
N TRP A 195 15.69 -8.73 -13.30
CA TRP A 195 15.58 -10.08 -12.74
C TRP A 195 14.89 -11.07 -13.68
N GLU A 196 13.94 -10.63 -14.48
CA GLU A 196 13.34 -11.49 -15.50
C GLU A 196 14.36 -11.87 -16.60
N THR A 197 15.20 -10.94 -17.00
CA THR A 197 16.30 -11.20 -17.94
C THR A 197 17.27 -12.23 -17.37
N LEU A 198 17.73 -12.04 -16.13
CA LEU A 198 18.61 -13.02 -15.45
C LEU A 198 17.95 -14.40 -15.31
N ARG A 199 16.65 -14.44 -15.02
CA ARG A 199 15.93 -15.72 -14.93
C ARG A 199 15.91 -16.45 -16.28
N ALA A 200 15.64 -15.73 -17.35
CA ALA A 200 15.65 -16.30 -18.70
C ALA A 200 17.04 -16.84 -19.08
N GLU A 201 18.11 -16.14 -18.75
CA GLU A 201 19.50 -16.57 -18.99
C GLU A 201 19.87 -17.84 -18.20
N LYS A 202 19.38 -17.98 -16.96
CA LYS A 202 19.66 -19.17 -16.11
C LYS A 202 18.80 -20.39 -16.46
N MET A 203 17.69 -20.19 -17.13
CA MET A 203 16.79 -21.27 -17.57
C MET A 203 17.11 -21.81 -18.98
N GLY A 204 17.95 -21.12 -19.78
CA GLY A 204 18.37 -21.51 -21.13
C GLY A 204 19.67 -22.26 -21.13
#